data_823d5cbf2c4ef7b3b3e3424967ea81d4
#
_entry.id   823d5cbf2c4ef7b3b3e3424967ea81d4
#
_cell.length_a   1.000
_cell.length_b   1.000
_cell.length_c   1.000
_cell.angle_alpha   90.00
_cell.angle_beta   90.00
_cell.angle_gamma   90.00
#
_symmetry.space_group_name_H-M   'P 1'
#
loop_
_entity.id
_entity.type
_entity.pdbx_description
1 polymer ?
#
loop_
_entity_poly.entity_id
_entity_poly.type
_entity_poly.pdbx_seq_one_letter_code
_entity_poly.pdbx_strand_id
1 'polypeptide(L)'
;QALYYSYLYQMGVLPKRPKRSPYAVREDIRKLDRRIEQIEFLLKHDIITREQLAAYREPLQKQIAELMKERRRLYRNGGRETGEERLSEINEELKRLRKEVRMTVQIEKHSLEIEARLQEAEEQSQNEKRVEDKERMQKSQEVR
;
A
#
# COMPACT_ATOMS: atom_id res chain seq x y z
N GLN A 1 -35.17 -15.95 2.62
CA GLN A 1 -33.77 -16.07 3.04
C GLN A 1 -33.58 -15.94 4.58
N ALA A 2 -34.28 -15.03 5.27
CA ALA A 2 -34.17 -14.82 6.72
C ALA A 2 -34.54 -16.06 7.54
N LEU A 3 -35.58 -16.79 7.17
CA LEU A 3 -36.05 -18.01 7.83
C LEU A 3 -35.00 -19.14 7.73
N TYR A 4 -34.39 -19.31 6.56
CA TYR A 4 -33.35 -20.31 6.34
C TYR A 4 -32.14 -20.10 7.28
N TYR A 5 -31.65 -18.88 7.39
CA TYR A 5 -30.55 -18.56 8.31
C TYR A 5 -30.95 -18.76 9.79
N SER A 6 -32.21 -18.43 10.15
CA SER A 6 -32.74 -18.66 11.49
C SER A 6 -32.67 -20.16 11.87
N TYR A 7 -33.06 -21.05 10.96
CA TYR A 7 -32.95 -22.50 11.17
C TYR A 7 -31.51 -22.97 11.29
N LEU A 8 -30.60 -22.46 10.46
CA LEU A 8 -29.19 -22.81 10.54
C LEU A 8 -28.55 -22.38 11.88
N TYR A 9 -28.95 -21.25 12.43
CA TYR A 9 -28.55 -20.80 13.76
C TYR A 9 -29.12 -21.67 14.89
N GLN A 10 -30.39 -22.08 14.76
CA GLN A 10 -31.04 -22.98 15.74
C GLN A 10 -30.44 -24.38 15.73
N MET A 11 -30.10 -24.90 14.56
CA MET A 11 -29.45 -26.20 14.40
C MET A 11 -27.95 -26.16 14.76
N GLY A 12 -27.38 -25.05 15.15
CA GLY A 12 -25.96 -24.92 15.50
C GLY A 12 -25.00 -25.04 14.33
N VAL A 13 -25.50 -25.07 13.08
CA VAL A 13 -24.67 -25.14 11.87
C VAL A 13 -23.95 -23.80 11.67
N LEU A 14 -24.61 -22.68 11.98
CA LEU A 14 -24.01 -21.36 11.96
C LEU A 14 -23.88 -20.83 13.39
N PRO A 15 -22.72 -20.31 13.77
CA PRO A 15 -22.56 -19.67 15.08
C PRO A 15 -23.38 -18.35 15.10
N LYS A 16 -24.14 -18.14 16.18
CA LYS A 16 -24.97 -16.91 16.39
C LYS A 16 -24.16 -15.62 16.27
N ARG A 17 -22.87 -15.68 16.53
CA ARG A 17 -21.91 -14.58 16.31
C ARG A 17 -20.64 -15.15 15.71
N PRO A 18 -20.24 -14.72 14.53
CA PRO A 18 -18.96 -15.13 13.96
C PRO A 18 -17.85 -14.76 14.97
N LYS A 19 -17.01 -15.73 15.31
CA LYS A 19 -15.85 -15.46 16.17
C LYS A 19 -15.03 -14.36 15.50
N ARG A 20 -14.77 -13.27 16.22
CA ARG A 20 -13.86 -12.22 15.72
C ARG A 20 -12.51 -12.84 15.47
N SER A 21 -11.98 -12.66 14.26
CA SER A 21 -10.63 -13.12 13.94
C SER A 21 -9.61 -12.48 14.90
N PRO A 22 -8.56 -13.20 15.29
CA PRO A 22 -7.48 -12.66 16.13
C PRO A 22 -6.95 -11.33 15.59
N TYR A 23 -6.44 -10.47 16.46
CA TYR A 23 -5.94 -9.15 16.07
C TYR A 23 -4.86 -9.24 14.96
N ALA A 24 -3.94 -10.19 15.10
CA ALA A 24 -2.89 -10.43 14.10
C ALA A 24 -3.45 -10.72 12.70
N VAL A 25 -4.45 -11.61 12.60
CA VAL A 25 -5.10 -11.92 11.32
C VAL A 25 -5.79 -10.71 10.72
N ARG A 26 -6.46 -9.90 11.54
CA ARG A 26 -7.09 -8.65 11.06
C ARG A 26 -6.07 -7.63 10.56
N GLU A 27 -4.91 -7.58 11.20
CA GLU A 27 -3.83 -6.70 10.77
C GLU A 27 -3.23 -7.16 9.44
N ASP A 28 -3.04 -8.46 9.27
CA ASP A 28 -2.54 -9.03 8.02
C ASP A 28 -3.53 -8.83 6.86
N ILE A 29 -4.83 -8.98 7.12
CA ILE A 29 -5.87 -8.65 6.14
C ILE A 29 -5.79 -7.17 5.75
N ARG A 30 -5.64 -6.24 6.70
CA ARG A 30 -5.51 -4.81 6.39
C ARG A 30 -4.24 -4.48 5.61
N LYS A 31 -3.16 -5.22 5.83
CA LYS A 31 -1.92 -5.09 5.04
C LYS A 31 -2.14 -5.58 3.62
N LEU A 32 -2.85 -6.69 3.46
CA LEU A 32 -3.21 -7.25 2.16
C LEU A 32 -4.12 -6.29 1.39
N ASP A 33 -5.19 -5.79 2.00
CA ASP A 33 -6.10 -4.83 1.39
C ASP A 33 -5.35 -3.59 0.87
N ARG A 34 -4.44 -3.03 1.69
CA ARG A 34 -3.61 -1.90 1.27
C ARG A 34 -2.70 -2.23 0.08
N ARG A 35 -2.19 -3.45 -0.01
CA ARG A 35 -1.38 -3.87 -1.17
C ARG A 35 -2.21 -4.06 -2.43
N ILE A 36 -3.42 -4.57 -2.28
CA ILE A 36 -4.38 -4.68 -3.39
C ILE A 36 -4.71 -3.29 -3.92
N GLU A 37 -5.04 -2.32 -3.05
CA GLU A 37 -5.28 -0.92 -3.45
C GLU A 37 -4.08 -0.31 -4.21
N GLN A 38 -2.85 -0.63 -3.79
CA GLN A 38 -1.63 -0.16 -4.47
C GLN A 38 -1.47 -0.78 -5.86
N ILE A 39 -1.74 -2.07 -6.01
CA ILE A 39 -1.70 -2.76 -7.30
C ILE A 39 -2.77 -2.20 -8.23
N GLU A 40 -3.99 -2.03 -7.75
CA GLU A 40 -5.09 -1.43 -8.52
C GLU A 40 -4.75 -0.02 -8.98
N PHE A 41 -4.11 0.78 -8.12
CA PHE A 41 -3.64 2.11 -8.48
C PHE A 41 -2.59 2.06 -9.62
N LEU A 42 -1.61 1.17 -9.53
CA LEU A 42 -0.58 1.00 -10.56
C LEU A 42 -1.18 0.55 -11.91
N LEU A 43 -2.10 -0.40 -11.88
CA LEU A 43 -2.80 -0.88 -13.07
C LEU A 43 -3.67 0.20 -13.70
N LYS A 44 -4.39 0.96 -12.89
CA LYS A 44 -5.24 2.06 -13.36
C LYS A 44 -4.48 3.16 -14.10
N HIS A 45 -3.26 3.44 -13.67
CA HIS A 45 -2.41 4.50 -14.23
C HIS A 45 -1.32 3.99 -15.17
N ASP A 46 -1.31 2.68 -15.46
CA ASP A 46 -0.33 2.01 -16.34
C ASP A 46 1.12 2.29 -15.91
N ILE A 47 1.37 2.21 -14.60
CA ILE A 47 2.68 2.48 -14.01
C ILE A 47 3.37 1.14 -13.74
N ILE A 48 4.50 0.90 -14.40
CA ILE A 48 5.27 -0.35 -14.29
C ILE A 48 6.60 -0.10 -13.58
N THR A 49 7.21 1.06 -13.77
CA THR A 49 8.54 1.37 -13.24
C THR A 49 8.50 2.47 -12.18
N ARG A 50 9.57 2.57 -11.37
CA ARG A 50 9.71 3.63 -10.36
C ARG A 50 9.86 5.01 -10.98
N GLU A 51 10.53 5.08 -12.13
CA GLU A 51 10.70 6.32 -12.88
C GLU A 51 9.35 6.84 -13.37
N GLN A 52 8.48 5.95 -13.86
CA GLN A 52 7.10 6.30 -14.22
C GLN A 52 6.29 6.77 -13.00
N LEU A 53 6.47 6.12 -11.84
CA LEU A 53 5.83 6.53 -10.60
C LEU A 53 6.27 7.92 -10.14
N ALA A 54 7.56 8.22 -10.25
CA ALA A 54 8.11 9.55 -9.96
C ALA A 54 7.61 10.60 -10.94
N ALA A 55 7.59 10.29 -12.24
CA ALA A 55 7.05 11.15 -13.28
C ALA A 55 5.55 11.43 -13.10
N TYR A 56 4.78 10.45 -12.63
CA TYR A 56 3.37 10.64 -12.28
C TYR A 56 3.19 11.58 -11.08
N ARG A 57 4.06 11.49 -10.08
CA ARG A 57 4.01 12.30 -8.84
C ARG A 57 4.36 13.77 -9.07
N GLU A 58 5.31 14.06 -9.94
CA GLU A 58 5.84 15.43 -10.14
C GLU A 58 4.76 16.46 -10.52
N PRO A 59 3.89 16.21 -11.54
CA PRO A 59 2.82 17.16 -11.88
C PRO A 59 1.80 17.34 -10.75
N LEU A 60 1.50 16.30 -9.99
CA LEU A 60 0.59 16.40 -8.84
C LEU A 60 1.16 17.32 -7.75
N GLN A 61 2.46 17.22 -7.48
CA GLN A 61 3.13 18.10 -6.53
C GLN A 61 3.14 19.55 -6.98
N LYS A 62 3.34 19.82 -8.30
CA LYS A 62 3.23 21.17 -8.87
C LYS A 62 1.83 21.73 -8.72
N GLN A 63 0.80 20.95 -9.04
CA GLN A 63 -0.61 21.35 -8.85
C GLN A 63 -0.93 21.67 -7.39
N ILE A 64 -0.47 20.83 -6.45
CA ILE A 64 -0.62 21.11 -5.01
C ILE A 64 0.02 22.45 -4.63
N ALA A 65 1.23 22.72 -5.12
CA ALA A 65 1.92 23.97 -4.83
C ALA A 65 1.17 25.20 -5.37
N GLU A 66 0.60 25.09 -6.58
CA GLU A 66 -0.20 26.16 -7.19
C GLU A 66 -1.50 26.41 -6.44
N LEU A 67 -2.25 25.35 -6.12
CA LEU A 67 -3.47 25.46 -5.33
C LEU A 67 -3.20 26.03 -3.92
N MET A 68 -2.08 25.69 -3.31
CA MET A 68 -1.68 26.28 -2.04
C MET A 68 -1.36 27.78 -2.17
N LYS A 69 -0.75 28.22 -3.27
CA LYS A 69 -0.52 29.66 -3.55
C LYS A 69 -1.84 30.39 -3.76
N GLU A 70 -2.76 29.80 -4.55
CA GLU A 70 -4.10 30.36 -4.78
C GLU A 70 -4.86 30.51 -3.47
N ARG A 71 -4.89 29.44 -2.66
CA ARG A 71 -5.52 29.45 -1.33
C ARG A 71 -4.98 30.58 -0.43
N ARG A 72 -3.65 30.77 -0.41
CA ARG A 72 -3.02 31.86 0.36
C ARG A 72 -3.41 33.25 -0.15
N ARG A 73 -3.58 33.41 -1.49
CA ARG A 73 -4.04 34.68 -2.09
C ARG A 73 -5.48 34.99 -1.68
N LEU A 74 -6.37 33.98 -1.74
CA LEU A 74 -7.76 34.15 -1.33
C LEU A 74 -7.90 34.53 0.14
N TYR A 75 -7.12 33.92 1.03
CA TYR A 75 -7.10 34.31 2.44
C TYR A 75 -6.60 35.72 2.69
N ARG A 76 -5.59 36.21 1.94
CA ARG A 76 -5.07 37.54 2.07
C ARG A 76 -6.03 38.62 1.56
N ASN A 77 -6.78 38.34 0.52
CA ASN A 77 -7.68 39.29 -0.12
C ASN A 77 -9.03 39.43 0.59
N GLY A 78 -9.16 38.95 1.82
CA GLY A 78 -10.38 39.11 2.64
C GLY A 78 -11.61 38.39 2.12
N GLY A 79 -11.43 37.38 1.27
CA GLY A 79 -12.47 36.66 0.55
C GLY A 79 -13.38 35.77 1.41
N ARG A 80 -13.95 36.30 2.50
CA ARG A 80 -14.89 35.55 3.33
C ARG A 80 -16.27 35.38 2.71
N GLU A 81 -16.71 36.26 1.82
CA GLU A 81 -18.07 36.19 1.25
C GLU A 81 -18.14 35.69 -0.20
N THR A 82 -17.11 35.98 -1.02
CA THR A 82 -17.10 35.56 -2.44
C THR A 82 -16.13 34.40 -2.74
N GLY A 83 -15.33 34.03 -1.78
CA GLY A 83 -14.29 32.99 -1.94
C GLY A 83 -14.55 31.67 -1.22
N GLU A 84 -15.66 31.53 -0.47
CA GLU A 84 -15.90 30.32 0.34
C GLU A 84 -16.10 29.07 -0.53
N GLU A 85 -16.88 29.19 -1.61
CA GLU A 85 -17.07 28.06 -2.55
C GLU A 85 -15.73 27.65 -3.18
N ARG A 86 -14.95 28.63 -3.67
CA ARG A 86 -13.65 28.36 -4.27
C ARG A 86 -12.63 27.81 -3.28
N LEU A 87 -12.66 28.25 -2.03
CA LEU A 87 -11.84 27.70 -0.95
C LEU A 87 -12.22 26.25 -0.64
N SER A 88 -13.52 25.93 -0.65
CA SER A 88 -14.01 24.57 -0.46
C SER A 88 -13.53 23.65 -1.59
N GLU A 89 -13.69 24.07 -2.84
CA GLU A 89 -13.19 23.34 -4.03
C GLU A 89 -11.69 23.07 -3.94
N ILE A 90 -10.89 24.11 -3.65
CA ILE A 90 -9.44 23.99 -3.49
C ILE A 90 -9.08 23.00 -2.38
N ASN A 91 -9.80 23.03 -1.26
CA ASN A 91 -9.52 22.12 -0.15
C ASN A 91 -9.85 20.66 -0.51
N GLU A 92 -10.94 20.42 -1.23
CA GLU A 92 -11.29 19.07 -1.70
C GLU A 92 -10.28 18.56 -2.74
N GLU A 93 -9.90 19.41 -3.67
CA GLU A 93 -8.91 19.07 -4.68
C GLU A 93 -7.53 18.79 -4.05
N LEU A 94 -7.09 19.62 -3.11
CA LEU A 94 -5.87 19.37 -2.32
C LEU A 94 -5.94 18.04 -1.56
N LYS A 95 -7.10 17.71 -0.99
CA LYS A 95 -7.31 16.43 -0.29
C LYS A 95 -7.15 15.25 -1.23
N ARG A 96 -7.73 15.31 -2.43
CA ARG A 96 -7.62 14.29 -3.47
C ARG A 96 -6.17 14.13 -3.93
N LEU A 97 -5.52 15.21 -4.36
CA LEU A 97 -4.15 15.19 -4.85
C LEU A 97 -3.16 14.67 -3.80
N ARG A 98 -3.31 15.09 -2.55
CA ARG A 98 -2.48 14.60 -1.44
C ARG A 98 -2.69 13.12 -1.18
N LYS A 99 -3.91 12.60 -1.35
CA LYS A 99 -4.17 11.15 -1.23
C LYS A 99 -3.42 10.38 -2.30
N GLU A 100 -3.45 10.85 -3.55
CA GLU A 100 -2.72 10.23 -4.66
C GLU A 100 -1.20 10.28 -4.44
N VAL A 101 -0.65 11.43 -4.05
CA VAL A 101 0.79 11.55 -3.74
C VAL A 101 1.19 10.62 -2.59
N ARG A 102 0.40 10.52 -1.52
CA ARG A 102 0.68 9.57 -0.44
C ARG A 102 0.69 8.12 -0.94
N MET A 103 -0.23 7.75 -1.83
CA MET A 103 -0.28 6.42 -2.42
C MET A 103 1.03 6.12 -3.17
N THR A 104 1.50 7.05 -4.03
CA THR A 104 2.77 6.87 -4.76
C THR A 104 3.97 6.72 -3.83
N VAL A 105 4.04 7.49 -2.75
CA VAL A 105 5.13 7.39 -1.75
C VAL A 105 5.08 6.06 -1.01
N GLN A 106 3.90 5.58 -0.66
CA GLN A 106 3.75 4.27 0.00
C GLN A 106 4.15 3.12 -0.92
N ILE A 107 3.78 3.17 -2.20
CA ILE A 107 4.17 2.17 -3.20
C ILE A 107 5.68 2.14 -3.34
N GLU A 108 6.33 3.29 -3.46
CA GLU A 108 7.78 3.39 -3.57
C GLU A 108 8.49 2.77 -2.35
N LYS A 109 8.04 3.12 -1.15
CA LYS A 109 8.57 2.56 0.10
C LYS A 109 8.41 1.04 0.15
N HIS A 110 7.22 0.53 -0.16
CA HIS A 110 6.98 -0.92 -0.15
C HIS A 110 7.80 -1.66 -1.22
N SER A 111 8.01 -1.06 -2.38
CA SER A 111 8.85 -1.67 -3.41
C SER A 111 10.30 -1.81 -2.96
N LEU A 112 10.85 -0.82 -2.26
CA LEU A 112 12.18 -0.88 -1.66
C LEU A 112 12.29 -1.97 -0.58
N GLU A 113 11.27 -2.08 0.28
CA GLU A 113 11.23 -3.13 1.30
C GLU A 113 11.18 -4.54 0.69
N ILE A 114 10.43 -4.72 -0.40
CA ILE A 114 10.34 -6.00 -1.11
C ILE A 114 11.68 -6.34 -1.76
N GLU A 115 12.33 -5.40 -2.40
CA GLU A 115 13.65 -5.62 -3.00
C GLU A 115 14.70 -5.99 -1.96
N ALA A 116 14.74 -5.28 -0.84
CA ALA A 116 15.67 -5.61 0.24
C ALA A 116 15.48 -7.05 0.74
N ARG A 117 14.21 -7.47 0.94
CA ARG A 117 13.91 -8.84 1.37
C ARG A 117 14.27 -9.89 0.32
N LEU A 118 14.09 -9.60 -0.97
CA LEU A 118 14.48 -10.50 -2.04
C LEU A 118 16.00 -10.67 -2.08
N GLN A 119 16.76 -9.59 -1.93
CA GLN A 119 18.22 -9.64 -1.86
C GLN A 119 18.69 -10.46 -0.66
N GLU A 120 18.13 -10.23 0.53
CA GLU A 120 18.43 -11.02 1.73
C GLU A 120 18.12 -12.52 1.52
N ALA A 121 17.00 -12.86 0.89
CA ALA A 121 16.63 -14.23 0.62
C ALA A 121 17.57 -14.90 -0.41
N GLU A 122 18.00 -14.17 -1.43
CA GLU A 122 18.98 -14.65 -2.41
C GLU A 122 20.36 -14.89 -1.77
N GLU A 123 20.81 -13.97 -0.92
CA GLU A 123 22.08 -14.13 -0.17
C GLU A 123 22.04 -15.34 0.77
N GLN A 124 20.93 -15.54 1.49
CA GLN A 124 20.73 -16.71 2.34
C GLN A 124 20.79 -18.01 1.54
N SER A 125 20.05 -18.08 0.44
CA SER A 125 20.05 -19.25 -0.45
C SER A 125 21.43 -19.56 -1.03
N GLN A 126 22.21 -18.54 -1.39
CA GLN A 126 23.58 -18.72 -1.86
C GLN A 126 24.52 -19.22 -0.75
N ASN A 127 24.36 -18.71 0.47
CA ASN A 127 25.14 -19.15 1.62
C ASN A 127 24.84 -20.60 2.00
N GLU A 128 23.56 -21.00 1.98
CA GLU A 128 23.14 -22.38 2.22
C GLU A 128 23.78 -23.34 1.22
N LYS A 129 23.72 -23.01 -0.08
CA LYS A 129 24.36 -23.82 -1.12
C LYS A 129 25.88 -23.93 -0.93
N ARG A 130 26.55 -22.84 -0.53
CA ARG A 130 28.00 -22.86 -0.25
C ARG A 130 28.34 -23.75 0.95
N VAL A 131 27.49 -23.80 1.96
CA VAL A 131 27.68 -24.68 3.13
C VAL A 131 27.48 -26.13 2.73
N GLU A 132 26.40 -26.46 2.00
CA GLU A 132 26.15 -27.81 1.51
C GLU A 132 27.28 -28.34 0.62
N ASP A 133 27.80 -27.49 -0.28
CA ASP A 133 28.92 -27.88 -1.15
C ASP A 133 30.20 -28.17 -0.36
N LYS A 134 30.49 -27.37 0.68
CA LYS A 134 31.63 -27.61 1.59
C LYS A 134 31.46 -28.93 2.36
N GLU A 135 30.28 -29.20 2.88
CA GLU A 135 29.99 -30.45 3.59
C GLU A 135 30.11 -31.67 2.67
N ARG A 136 29.63 -31.57 1.42
CA ARG A 136 29.79 -32.62 0.41
C ARG A 136 31.28 -32.87 0.09
N MET A 137 32.06 -31.82 -0.06
CA MET A 137 33.52 -31.96 -0.29
C MET A 137 34.24 -32.60 0.88
N GLN A 138 33.90 -32.22 2.12
CA GLN A 138 34.53 -32.82 3.32
C GLN A 138 34.18 -34.32 3.42
N LYS A 139 32.91 -34.69 3.25
CA LYS A 139 32.51 -36.11 3.24
C LYS A 139 33.19 -36.93 2.15
N SER A 140 33.46 -36.33 0.99
CA SER A 140 34.21 -36.99 -0.11
C SER A 140 35.67 -37.20 0.20
N GLN A 141 36.28 -36.40 1.10
CA GLN A 141 37.69 -36.56 1.52
C GLN A 141 37.84 -37.55 2.67
N GLU A 142 36.84 -37.70 3.53
CA GLU A 142 36.83 -38.70 4.64
C GLU A 142 36.62 -40.13 4.19
N VAL A 143 36.06 -40.35 2.99
CA VAL A 143 35.79 -41.69 2.41
C VAL A 143 37.00 -42.24 1.61
N ARG A 144 38.08 -41.51 1.51
CA ARG A 144 39.32 -42.00 0.90
C ARG A 144 40.35 -42.36 1.96
#